data_46dec9ebbe62529dbd89346365b23c0d
#
_entry.id   46dec9ebbe62529dbd89346365b23c0d
#
_cell.length_a   1.000
_cell.length_b   1.000
_cell.length_c   1.000
_cell.angle_alpha   90.00
_cell.angle_beta   90.00
_cell.angle_gamma   90.00
#
_symmetry.space_group_name_H-M   'P 1'
#
loop_
_entity.id
_entity.type
_entity.pdbx_description
1 polymer ?
#
loop_
_entity_poly.entity_id
_entity_poly.type
_entity_poly.pdbx_seq_one_letter_code
_entity_poly.pdbx_strand_id
1 'polypeptide(L)'
;MQSAASAVSAESATETVGNRPEALRNIGGIVMERIGLLAGAGKLPVECARAAKLLGYEVYAVALLPETDAELKECTADCQFISIAHLDDVLNYLKEHQVSKVTMIGKVTKELLFSGKVQPDARMMKLIMELPDRKDDTIMMMFVRELAKAGIQAFDQTALIRRLMPHRGVITKREPTAEERKDMEFGFRMAKEIGRLDVGQTAVVKNM
;
A
#
# COMPACT_ATOMS: atom_id res chain seq x y z
N MET A 1 -7.92 -60.32 -12.29
CA MET A 1 -9.22 -59.64 -12.20
C MET A 1 -8.92 -58.18 -11.92
N GLN A 2 -8.81 -57.38 -12.90
CA GLN A 2 -9.64 -56.24 -13.34
C GLN A 2 -9.70 -55.17 -12.25
N SER A 3 -8.91 -54.11 -12.43
CA SER A 3 -9.12 -52.91 -13.25
C SER A 3 -10.28 -52.03 -12.77
N ALA A 4 -9.97 -50.84 -12.29
CA ALA A 4 -10.73 -49.64 -12.59
C ALA A 4 -9.89 -48.39 -12.27
N ALA A 5 -9.31 -47.81 -13.30
CA ALA A 5 -8.84 -46.42 -13.31
C ALA A 5 -10.08 -45.53 -13.40
N SER A 6 -10.19 -44.55 -12.50
CA SER A 6 -11.16 -43.46 -12.63
C SER A 6 -10.42 -42.17 -12.97
N ALA A 7 -10.66 -41.74 -14.20
CA ALA A 7 -10.22 -40.44 -14.69
C ALA A 7 -11.01 -39.33 -14.01
N VAL A 8 -10.29 -38.36 -13.38
CA VAL A 8 -10.90 -37.10 -12.97
C VAL A 8 -10.67 -36.09 -14.09
N SER A 9 -11.78 -35.77 -14.73
CA SER A 9 -11.89 -34.74 -15.75
C SER A 9 -11.57 -33.36 -15.20
N ALA A 10 -10.69 -32.65 -15.89
CA ALA A 10 -10.42 -31.24 -15.69
C ALA A 10 -11.64 -30.42 -16.16
N GLU A 11 -12.39 -29.86 -15.24
CA GLU A 11 -13.36 -28.82 -15.54
C GLU A 11 -12.63 -27.50 -15.73
N SER A 12 -12.73 -26.99 -16.96
CA SER A 12 -12.29 -25.65 -17.35
C SER A 12 -13.14 -24.60 -16.63
N ALA A 13 -12.55 -23.90 -15.67
CA ALA A 13 -13.13 -22.67 -15.14
C ALA A 13 -13.03 -21.59 -16.22
N THR A 14 -14.14 -21.36 -16.93
CA THR A 14 -14.37 -20.16 -17.73
C THR A 14 -14.49 -18.97 -16.77
N GLU A 15 -13.42 -18.18 -16.65
CA GLU A 15 -13.48 -16.86 -16.02
C GLU A 15 -14.47 -15.99 -16.80
N THR A 16 -15.56 -15.67 -16.14
CA THR A 16 -16.51 -14.63 -16.55
C THR A 16 -15.78 -13.28 -16.56
N VAL A 17 -15.60 -12.75 -17.76
CA VAL A 17 -15.15 -11.36 -17.99
C VAL A 17 -16.22 -10.42 -17.44
N GLY A 18 -16.10 -10.07 -16.14
CA GLY A 18 -16.95 -9.12 -15.46
C GLY A 18 -16.64 -7.71 -15.94
N ASN A 19 -17.72 -7.06 -16.30
CA ASN A 19 -17.97 -5.65 -16.54
C ASN A 19 -16.81 -4.69 -16.17
N ARG A 20 -16.10 -4.15 -17.17
CA ARG A 20 -15.07 -3.13 -16.99
C ARG A 20 -15.72 -1.77 -16.70
N PRO A 21 -15.32 -1.05 -15.64
CA PRO A 21 -15.85 0.28 -15.37
C PRO A 21 -15.33 1.31 -16.39
N GLU A 22 -16.15 2.30 -16.66
CA GLU A 22 -15.99 3.41 -17.62
C GLU A 22 -14.86 4.43 -17.29
N ALA A 23 -14.00 4.12 -16.31
CA ALA A 23 -12.93 4.99 -15.81
C ALA A 23 -11.63 4.96 -16.63
N LEU A 24 -11.74 4.86 -17.97
CA LEU A 24 -10.58 4.60 -18.83
C LEU A 24 -10.45 5.72 -19.90
N ARG A 25 -9.38 6.52 -19.85
CA ARG A 25 -9.05 7.47 -20.93
C ARG A 25 -8.43 6.75 -22.12
N ASN A 26 -8.89 7.12 -23.31
CA ASN A 26 -8.45 6.57 -24.59
C ASN A 26 -7.35 7.47 -25.18
N ILE A 27 -6.11 7.05 -25.14
CA ILE A 27 -5.01 7.66 -25.91
C ILE A 27 -4.60 6.64 -26.97
N GLY A 28 -5.03 6.84 -28.23
CA GLY A 28 -4.65 5.96 -29.33
C GLY A 28 -5.14 4.50 -29.21
N GLY A 29 -6.31 4.25 -28.59
CA GLY A 29 -6.90 2.91 -28.44
C GLY A 29 -6.42 2.13 -27.22
N ILE A 30 -5.49 2.66 -26.42
CA ILE A 30 -5.03 2.06 -25.15
C ILE A 30 -5.78 2.74 -24.01
N VAL A 31 -6.56 1.94 -23.32
CA VAL A 31 -7.33 2.38 -22.14
C VAL A 31 -6.43 2.27 -20.92
N MET A 32 -5.95 3.39 -20.38
CA MET A 32 -5.12 3.40 -19.18
C MET A 32 -6.00 3.37 -17.92
N GLU A 33 -5.73 2.41 -17.04
CA GLU A 33 -6.41 2.35 -15.74
C GLU A 33 -5.86 3.43 -14.80
N ARG A 34 -6.77 4.14 -14.10
CA ARG A 34 -6.41 5.18 -13.15
C ARG A 34 -6.16 4.59 -11.77
N ILE A 35 -5.05 5.01 -11.16
CA ILE A 35 -4.71 4.60 -9.81
C ILE A 35 -4.39 5.83 -8.95
N GLY A 36 -4.92 5.85 -7.74
CA GLY A 36 -4.57 6.85 -6.74
C GLY A 36 -3.31 6.48 -5.97
N LEU A 37 -2.52 7.47 -5.60
CA LEU A 37 -1.34 7.30 -4.78
C LEU A 37 -1.40 8.26 -3.58
N LEU A 38 -1.65 7.74 -2.38
CA LEU A 38 -1.55 8.49 -1.14
C LEU A 38 -0.09 8.45 -0.68
N ALA A 39 0.60 9.57 -0.88
CA ALA A 39 2.05 9.66 -0.76
C ALA A 39 2.48 10.30 0.56
N GLY A 40 3.20 9.55 1.38
CA GLY A 40 3.93 10.06 2.54
C GLY A 40 5.32 10.61 2.15
N ALA A 41 6.16 10.83 3.15
CA ALA A 41 7.53 11.29 2.98
C ALA A 41 8.47 10.20 2.42
N GLY A 42 9.56 10.63 1.79
CA GLY A 42 10.62 9.80 1.24
C GLY A 42 10.53 9.58 -0.27
N LYS A 43 11.51 8.87 -0.83
CA LYS A 43 11.63 8.60 -2.28
C LYS A 43 10.72 7.48 -2.79
N LEU A 44 10.24 6.62 -1.91
CA LEU A 44 9.47 5.44 -2.30
C LEU A 44 8.15 5.76 -3.04
N PRO A 45 7.40 6.83 -2.70
CA PRO A 45 6.25 7.26 -3.48
C PRO A 45 6.59 7.61 -4.94
N VAL A 46 7.73 8.28 -5.17
CA VAL A 46 8.22 8.63 -6.52
C VAL A 46 8.52 7.37 -7.33
N GLU A 47 9.25 6.42 -6.73
CA GLU A 47 9.56 5.15 -7.39
C GLU A 47 8.29 4.32 -7.68
N CYS A 48 7.31 4.36 -6.78
CA CYS A 48 6.02 3.71 -6.98
C CYS A 48 5.24 4.35 -8.14
N ALA A 49 5.19 5.68 -8.23
CA ALA A 49 4.54 6.40 -9.32
C ALA A 49 5.20 6.08 -10.67
N ARG A 50 6.54 6.08 -10.74
CA ARG A 50 7.30 5.70 -11.94
C ARG A 50 7.00 4.26 -12.36
N ALA A 51 7.00 3.34 -11.41
CA ALA A 51 6.71 1.95 -11.68
C ALA A 51 5.27 1.73 -12.16
N ALA A 52 4.28 2.40 -11.54
CA ALA A 52 2.88 2.36 -11.96
C ALA A 52 2.72 2.88 -13.40
N LYS A 53 3.38 4.00 -13.73
CA LYS A 53 3.38 4.56 -15.10
C LYS A 53 3.97 3.58 -16.13
N LEU A 54 5.06 2.89 -15.80
CA LEU A 54 5.66 1.86 -16.66
C LEU A 54 4.75 0.65 -16.86
N LEU A 55 3.88 0.35 -15.89
CA LEU A 55 2.86 -0.70 -15.97
C LEU A 55 1.60 -0.26 -16.71
N GLY A 56 1.55 0.98 -17.22
CA GLY A 56 0.42 1.49 -17.99
C GLY A 56 -0.71 2.13 -17.16
N TYR A 57 -0.43 2.48 -15.89
CA TYR A 57 -1.39 3.22 -15.07
C TYR A 57 -1.27 4.74 -15.28
N GLU A 58 -2.40 5.44 -15.23
CA GLU A 58 -2.46 6.89 -15.08
C GLU A 58 -2.54 7.21 -13.57
N VAL A 59 -1.49 7.82 -13.02
CA VAL A 59 -1.33 7.99 -11.56
C VAL A 59 -1.82 9.36 -11.13
N TYR A 60 -2.73 9.40 -10.16
CA TYR A 60 -3.24 10.59 -9.48
C TYR A 60 -2.77 10.58 -8.03
N ALA A 61 -1.92 11.53 -7.65
CA ALA A 61 -1.27 11.50 -6.34
C ALA A 61 -1.82 12.56 -5.40
N VAL A 62 -1.95 12.18 -4.14
CA VAL A 62 -2.16 13.09 -3.03
C VAL A 62 -0.88 13.10 -2.18
N ALA A 63 -0.18 14.23 -2.16
CA ALA A 63 0.90 14.48 -1.22
C ALA A 63 0.29 14.77 0.16
N LEU A 64 0.41 13.82 1.09
CA LEU A 64 -0.23 13.89 2.41
C LEU A 64 0.51 14.80 3.42
N LEU A 65 1.76 15.13 3.11
CA LEU A 65 2.68 15.87 4.00
C LEU A 65 3.41 16.94 3.20
N PRO A 66 3.77 18.08 3.84
CA PRO A 66 4.64 19.09 3.21
C PRO A 66 6.00 18.53 2.79
N GLU A 67 6.49 17.50 3.49
CA GLU A 67 7.77 16.83 3.25
C GLU A 67 7.68 15.73 2.16
N THR A 68 6.53 15.55 1.53
CA THR A 68 6.40 14.65 0.37
C THR A 68 7.28 15.16 -0.76
N ASP A 69 8.02 14.27 -1.40
CA ASP A 69 9.02 14.62 -2.41
C ASP A 69 8.38 15.35 -3.60
N ALA A 70 8.88 16.54 -3.89
CA ALA A 70 8.35 17.40 -4.96
C ALA A 70 8.45 16.76 -6.37
N GLU A 71 9.41 15.83 -6.56
CA GLU A 71 9.58 15.08 -7.81
C GLU A 71 8.35 14.22 -8.16
N LEU A 72 7.49 13.93 -7.17
CA LEU A 72 6.26 13.17 -7.38
C LEU A 72 5.36 13.82 -8.45
N LYS A 73 5.31 15.14 -8.51
CA LYS A 73 4.52 15.89 -9.52
C LYS A 73 4.95 15.60 -10.96
N GLU A 74 6.24 15.34 -11.17
CA GLU A 74 6.78 15.05 -12.51
C GLU A 74 6.46 13.62 -12.97
N CYS A 75 6.14 12.74 -12.03
CA CYS A 75 5.91 11.31 -12.27
C CYS A 75 4.43 10.94 -12.37
N THR A 76 3.51 11.89 -12.14
CA THR A 76 2.06 11.65 -12.04
C THR A 76 1.30 12.43 -13.09
N ALA A 77 0.05 12.06 -13.35
CA ALA A 77 -0.87 12.80 -14.22
C ALA A 77 -1.36 14.09 -13.55
N ASP A 78 -1.61 14.00 -12.24
CA ASP A 78 -1.87 15.13 -11.35
C ASP A 78 -1.37 14.80 -9.94
N CYS A 79 -0.97 15.84 -9.20
CA CYS A 79 -0.52 15.72 -7.82
C CYS A 79 -0.92 16.94 -7.01
N GLN A 80 -1.76 16.73 -6.01
CA GLN A 80 -2.22 17.79 -5.12
C GLN A 80 -1.72 17.54 -3.70
N PHE A 81 -1.31 18.62 -3.00
CA PHE A 81 -1.09 18.56 -1.57
C PHE A 81 -2.43 18.64 -0.84
N ILE A 82 -2.78 17.62 -0.10
CA ILE A 82 -3.94 17.57 0.78
C ILE A 82 -3.49 16.92 2.08
N SER A 83 -3.58 17.65 3.19
CA SER A 83 -3.19 17.12 4.50
C SER A 83 -3.89 15.81 4.82
N ILE A 84 -3.17 14.85 5.37
CA ILE A 84 -3.76 13.58 5.86
C ILE A 84 -4.92 13.79 6.84
N ALA A 85 -4.99 14.96 7.50
CA ALA A 85 -6.07 15.31 8.42
C ALA A 85 -7.39 15.72 7.71
N HIS A 86 -7.36 15.95 6.39
CA HIS A 86 -8.51 16.37 5.59
C HIS A 86 -8.99 15.21 4.71
N LEU A 87 -9.63 14.23 5.34
CA LEU A 87 -10.04 13.00 4.66
C LEU A 87 -11.13 13.23 3.61
N ASP A 88 -12.06 14.15 3.85
CA ASP A 88 -13.10 14.49 2.86
C ASP A 88 -12.48 15.06 1.59
N ASP A 89 -11.47 15.92 1.68
CA ASP A 89 -10.78 16.47 0.52
C ASP A 89 -10.00 15.40 -0.24
N VAL A 90 -9.35 14.47 0.47
CA VAL A 90 -8.69 13.31 -0.16
C VAL A 90 -9.68 12.45 -0.94
N LEU A 91 -10.84 12.14 -0.33
CA LEU A 91 -11.87 11.33 -0.98
C LEU A 91 -12.49 12.05 -2.20
N ASN A 92 -12.72 13.36 -2.10
CA ASN A 92 -13.25 14.18 -3.19
C ASN A 92 -12.27 14.22 -4.36
N TYR A 93 -10.98 14.48 -4.11
CA TYR A 93 -9.95 14.46 -5.13
C TYR A 93 -9.92 13.12 -5.89
N LEU A 94 -9.92 12.00 -5.17
CA LEU A 94 -9.91 10.67 -5.79
C LEU A 94 -11.16 10.41 -6.64
N LYS A 95 -12.34 10.85 -6.19
CA LYS A 95 -13.61 10.72 -6.94
C LYS A 95 -13.66 11.62 -8.17
N GLU A 96 -13.22 12.88 -8.08
CA GLU A 96 -13.14 13.82 -9.20
C GLU A 96 -12.28 13.28 -10.34
N HIS A 97 -11.20 12.58 -9.99
CA HIS A 97 -10.33 11.92 -10.96
C HIS A 97 -10.79 10.51 -11.34
N GLN A 98 -11.98 10.07 -10.88
CA GLN A 98 -12.54 8.75 -11.17
C GLN A 98 -11.59 7.59 -10.79
N VAL A 99 -10.88 7.75 -9.70
CA VAL A 99 -9.97 6.74 -9.16
C VAL A 99 -10.77 5.72 -8.36
N SER A 100 -10.71 4.44 -8.76
CA SER A 100 -11.38 3.33 -8.06
C SER A 100 -10.42 2.46 -7.26
N LYS A 101 -9.12 2.60 -7.48
CA LYS A 101 -8.07 1.86 -6.76
C LYS A 101 -7.02 2.85 -6.24
N VAL A 102 -6.60 2.67 -5.00
CA VAL A 102 -5.60 3.54 -4.38
C VAL A 102 -4.56 2.71 -3.64
N THR A 103 -3.31 3.14 -3.72
CA THR A 103 -2.23 2.60 -2.89
C THR A 103 -1.68 3.68 -1.96
N MET A 104 -1.18 3.25 -0.81
CA MET A 104 -0.60 4.12 0.22
C MET A 104 0.86 3.74 0.41
N ILE A 105 1.78 4.69 0.25
CA ILE A 105 3.21 4.43 0.35
C ILE A 105 3.97 5.67 0.82
N GLY A 106 5.09 5.44 1.49
CA GLY A 106 5.88 6.50 2.12
C GLY A 106 5.65 6.58 3.62
N LYS A 107 6.48 7.35 4.30
CA LYS A 107 6.43 7.49 5.75
C LYS A 107 5.40 8.54 6.15
N VAL A 108 4.46 8.16 7.00
CA VAL A 108 3.54 9.07 7.69
C VAL A 108 3.61 8.73 9.18
N THR A 109 3.83 9.75 10.02
CA THR A 109 3.87 9.56 11.47
C THR A 109 2.50 9.80 12.06
N LYS A 110 2.02 8.88 12.89
CA LYS A 110 0.70 9.00 13.57
C LYS A 110 0.62 10.23 14.48
N GLU A 111 1.75 10.67 15.01
CA GLU A 111 1.85 11.88 15.84
C GLU A 111 1.27 13.11 15.16
N LEU A 112 1.30 13.17 13.84
CA LEU A 112 0.73 14.29 13.08
C LEU A 112 -0.78 14.44 13.33
N LEU A 113 -1.51 13.33 13.39
CA LEU A 113 -2.96 13.32 13.65
C LEU A 113 -3.33 13.69 15.10
N PHE A 114 -2.41 13.46 16.05
CA PHE A 114 -2.68 13.63 17.48
C PHE A 114 -1.95 14.80 18.12
N SER A 115 -1.09 15.49 17.38
CA SER A 115 -0.23 16.57 17.91
C SER A 115 -0.93 17.91 18.08
N GLY A 116 -2.12 18.08 17.50
CA GLY A 116 -2.80 19.38 17.41
C GLY A 116 -2.16 20.36 16.42
N LYS A 117 -1.11 19.97 15.70
CA LYS A 117 -0.44 20.81 14.69
C LYS A 117 -1.23 20.96 13.40
N VAL A 118 -2.09 20.02 13.09
CA VAL A 118 -3.04 20.06 11.98
C VAL A 118 -4.45 19.97 12.52
N GLN A 119 -5.36 20.70 11.90
CA GLN A 119 -6.78 20.68 12.30
C GLN A 119 -7.50 19.65 11.42
N PRO A 120 -7.98 18.52 11.99
CA PRO A 120 -8.71 17.53 11.23
C PRO A 120 -10.06 18.08 10.72
N ASP A 121 -10.50 17.60 9.54
CA ASP A 121 -11.87 17.83 9.12
C ASP A 121 -12.90 17.09 10.03
N ALA A 122 -14.17 17.35 9.83
CA ALA A 122 -15.23 16.78 10.67
C ALA A 122 -15.26 15.25 10.61
N ARG A 123 -15.00 14.66 9.44
CA ARG A 123 -14.94 13.21 9.25
C ARG A 123 -13.76 12.62 9.99
N MET A 124 -12.56 13.16 9.80
CA MET A 124 -11.34 12.70 10.46
C MET A 124 -11.45 12.82 11.97
N MET A 125 -12.00 13.94 12.48
CA MET A 125 -12.22 14.13 13.91
C MET A 125 -13.12 13.03 14.50
N LYS A 126 -14.23 12.72 13.83
CA LYS A 126 -15.14 11.65 14.26
C LYS A 126 -14.42 10.30 14.29
N LEU A 127 -13.67 9.98 13.24
CA LEU A 127 -12.94 8.71 13.13
C LEU A 127 -11.87 8.57 14.22
N ILE A 128 -11.13 9.63 14.50
CA ILE A 128 -10.13 9.65 15.59
C ILE A 128 -10.79 9.40 16.96
N MET A 129 -11.99 9.95 17.19
CA MET A 129 -12.71 9.74 18.45
C MET A 129 -13.28 8.32 18.60
N GLU A 130 -13.55 7.64 17.49
CA GLU A 130 -14.08 6.27 17.45
C GLU A 130 -12.97 5.19 17.46
N LEU A 131 -11.69 5.58 17.38
CA LEU A 131 -10.59 4.61 17.43
C LEU A 131 -10.50 3.88 18.77
N PRO A 132 -10.46 2.55 18.79
CA PRO A 132 -10.32 1.76 20.03
C PRO A 132 -8.93 1.91 20.66
N ASP A 133 -7.93 2.17 19.84
CA ASP A 133 -6.54 2.40 20.25
C ASP A 133 -5.81 3.28 19.20
N ARG A 134 -4.54 3.59 19.44
CA ARG A 134 -3.71 4.40 18.55
C ARG A 134 -2.60 3.61 17.88
N LYS A 135 -2.82 2.32 17.65
CA LYS A 135 -1.85 1.47 16.93
C LYS A 135 -1.84 1.83 15.44
N ASP A 136 -0.67 1.68 14.83
CA ASP A 136 -0.49 2.00 13.41
C ASP A 136 -1.43 1.17 12.53
N ASP A 137 -1.59 -0.13 12.81
CA ASP A 137 -2.51 -1.00 12.08
C ASP A 137 -3.97 -0.57 12.22
N THR A 138 -4.39 -0.14 13.42
CA THR A 138 -5.76 0.32 13.66
C THR A 138 -6.07 1.58 12.86
N ILE A 139 -5.14 2.54 12.84
CA ILE A 139 -5.26 3.77 12.07
C ILE A 139 -5.26 3.45 10.57
N MET A 140 -4.35 2.59 10.10
CA MET A 140 -4.30 2.19 8.69
C MET A 140 -5.60 1.53 8.24
N MET A 141 -6.15 0.61 9.05
CA MET A 141 -7.42 -0.05 8.74
C MET A 141 -8.61 0.89 8.78
N MET A 142 -8.56 1.96 9.57
CA MET A 142 -9.56 3.03 9.54
C MET A 142 -9.58 3.70 8.16
N PHE A 143 -8.42 4.10 7.63
CA PHE A 143 -8.31 4.68 6.27
C PHE A 143 -8.83 3.72 5.20
N VAL A 144 -8.40 2.46 5.23
CA VAL A 144 -8.84 1.43 4.27
C VAL A 144 -10.37 1.29 4.28
N ARG A 145 -11.01 1.29 5.45
CA ARG A 145 -12.47 1.19 5.58
C ARG A 145 -13.19 2.42 5.01
N GLU A 146 -12.66 3.63 5.24
CA GLU A 146 -13.25 4.86 4.72
C GLU A 146 -13.12 4.96 3.19
N LEU A 147 -11.98 4.55 2.63
CA LEU A 147 -11.80 4.41 1.19
C LEU A 147 -12.83 3.42 0.60
N ALA A 148 -12.97 2.25 1.23
CA ALA A 148 -13.93 1.23 0.78
C ALA A 148 -15.39 1.74 0.83
N LYS A 149 -15.79 2.48 1.88
CA LYS A 149 -17.12 3.13 1.96
C LYS A 149 -17.34 4.15 0.83
N ALA A 150 -16.27 4.78 0.37
CA ALA A 150 -16.31 5.71 -0.77
C ALA A 150 -16.27 5.01 -2.14
N GLY A 151 -16.23 3.67 -2.19
CA GLY A 151 -16.13 2.88 -3.41
C GLY A 151 -14.71 2.77 -3.97
N ILE A 152 -13.68 3.13 -3.16
CA ILE A 152 -12.28 3.12 -3.56
C ILE A 152 -11.58 1.94 -2.90
N GLN A 153 -11.04 1.04 -3.69
CA GLN A 153 -10.37 -0.18 -3.21
C GLN A 153 -8.89 0.09 -2.89
N ALA A 154 -8.42 -0.36 -1.73
CA ALA A 154 -7.01 -0.38 -1.45
C ALA A 154 -6.30 -1.40 -2.37
N PHE A 155 -5.24 -0.95 -3.04
CA PHE A 155 -4.46 -1.74 -3.99
C PHE A 155 -3.10 -2.10 -3.37
N ASP A 156 -2.67 -3.35 -3.55
CA ASP A 156 -1.39 -3.81 -3.03
C ASP A 156 -0.22 -3.10 -3.71
N GLN A 157 0.46 -2.27 -2.96
CA GLN A 157 1.64 -1.53 -3.42
C GLN A 157 2.77 -2.43 -3.92
N THR A 158 2.90 -3.64 -3.40
CA THR A 158 3.98 -4.57 -3.80
C THR A 158 3.88 -4.97 -5.27
N ALA A 159 2.68 -4.97 -5.84
CA ALA A 159 2.47 -5.21 -7.26
C ALA A 159 3.14 -4.13 -8.14
N LEU A 160 3.17 -2.87 -7.67
CA LEU A 160 3.79 -1.75 -8.37
C LEU A 160 5.31 -1.74 -8.20
N ILE A 161 5.79 -1.97 -6.98
CA ILE A 161 7.21 -1.87 -6.62
C ILE A 161 7.94 -3.23 -6.67
N ARG A 162 7.42 -4.21 -7.40
CA ARG A 162 7.98 -5.57 -7.44
C ARG A 162 9.47 -5.61 -7.79
N ARG A 163 9.96 -4.64 -8.60
CA ARG A 163 11.38 -4.52 -8.94
C ARG A 163 12.26 -4.14 -7.77
N LEU A 164 11.70 -3.50 -6.73
CA LEU A 164 12.40 -3.09 -5.52
C LEU A 164 12.33 -4.16 -4.43
N MET A 165 11.50 -5.20 -4.62
CA MET A 165 11.36 -6.29 -3.67
C MET A 165 12.54 -7.26 -3.82
N PRO A 166 13.20 -7.65 -2.72
CA PRO A 166 14.25 -8.64 -2.77
C PRO A 166 13.68 -10.01 -3.18
N HIS A 167 14.45 -10.76 -3.97
CA HIS A 167 14.10 -12.15 -4.24
C HIS A 167 14.43 -13.04 -3.03
N ARG A 168 13.83 -14.21 -3.00
CA ARG A 168 14.10 -15.20 -1.95
C ARG A 168 15.55 -15.65 -2.00
N GLY A 169 16.13 -15.85 -0.85
CA GLY A 169 17.48 -16.36 -0.68
C GLY A 169 18.43 -15.34 -0.06
N VAL A 170 19.71 -15.65 -0.13
CA VAL A 170 20.76 -14.79 0.39
C VAL A 170 21.05 -13.68 -0.62
N ILE A 171 20.95 -12.43 -0.15
CA ILE A 171 21.22 -11.22 -0.95
C ILE A 171 22.56 -10.58 -0.58
N THR A 172 23.26 -11.12 0.40
CA THR A 172 24.60 -10.70 0.82
C THR A 172 25.68 -11.43 0.03
N LYS A 173 26.95 -10.94 0.09
CA LYS A 173 28.06 -11.54 -0.63
C LYS A 173 28.43 -12.95 -0.16
N ARG A 174 28.08 -13.30 1.05
CA ARG A 174 28.34 -14.62 1.62
C ARG A 174 27.07 -15.24 2.21
N GLU A 175 27.06 -16.55 2.27
CA GLU A 175 26.04 -17.31 2.99
C GLU A 175 26.20 -17.15 4.51
N PRO A 176 25.07 -17.11 5.28
CA PRO A 176 25.13 -17.18 6.72
C PRO A 176 25.61 -18.55 7.19
N THR A 177 26.37 -18.57 8.29
CA THR A 177 26.78 -19.83 8.96
C THR A 177 25.59 -20.52 9.60
N ALA A 178 25.78 -21.75 10.09
CA ALA A 178 24.73 -22.49 10.80
C ALA A 178 24.30 -21.78 12.11
N GLU A 179 25.24 -21.19 12.82
CA GLU A 179 25.00 -20.40 14.03
C GLU A 179 24.23 -19.12 13.70
N GLU A 180 24.66 -18.40 12.66
CA GLU A 180 23.94 -17.19 12.21
C GLU A 180 22.52 -17.51 11.76
N ARG A 181 22.26 -18.65 11.13
CA ARG A 181 20.89 -19.08 10.80
C ARG A 181 20.02 -19.29 12.04
N LYS A 182 20.55 -19.87 13.10
CA LYS A 182 19.84 -20.00 14.39
C LYS A 182 19.52 -18.63 14.99
N ASP A 183 20.51 -17.72 15.01
CA ASP A 183 20.32 -16.34 15.46
C ASP A 183 19.24 -15.63 14.64
N MET A 184 19.22 -15.80 13.30
CA MET A 184 18.21 -15.22 12.40
C MET A 184 16.81 -15.77 12.72
N GLU A 185 16.65 -17.08 12.90
CA GLU A 185 15.35 -17.69 13.24
C GLU A 185 14.82 -17.21 14.59
N PHE A 186 15.69 -17.13 15.58
CA PHE A 186 15.32 -16.57 16.88
C PHE A 186 14.96 -15.10 16.79
N GLY A 187 15.81 -14.30 16.12
CA GLY A 187 15.61 -12.87 15.93
C GLY A 187 14.31 -12.56 15.19
N PHE A 188 13.96 -13.36 14.18
CA PHE A 188 12.71 -13.21 13.46
C PHE A 188 11.48 -13.43 14.36
N ARG A 189 11.50 -14.46 15.23
CA ARG A 189 10.44 -14.68 16.22
C ARG A 189 10.33 -13.52 17.19
N MET A 190 11.46 -13.03 17.70
CA MET A 190 11.48 -11.89 18.63
C MET A 190 10.95 -10.60 17.95
N ALA A 191 11.37 -10.32 16.73
CA ALA A 191 10.88 -9.17 15.97
C ALA A 191 9.35 -9.24 15.75
N LYS A 192 8.81 -10.43 15.50
CA LYS A 192 7.36 -10.65 15.41
C LYS A 192 6.62 -10.32 16.71
N GLU A 193 7.16 -10.77 17.86
CA GLU A 193 6.56 -10.46 19.16
C GLU A 193 6.67 -8.97 19.51
N ILE A 194 7.80 -8.33 19.21
CA ILE A 194 7.99 -6.89 19.38
C ILE A 194 6.96 -6.11 18.55
N GLY A 195 6.76 -6.51 17.27
CA GLY A 195 5.74 -5.92 16.41
C GLY A 195 4.31 -6.13 16.92
N ARG A 196 4.00 -7.34 17.42
CA ARG A 196 2.70 -7.64 18.02
C ARG A 196 2.36 -6.77 19.23
N LEU A 197 3.39 -6.41 20.01
CA LEU A 197 3.26 -5.53 21.18
C LEU A 197 3.26 -4.03 20.82
N ASP A 198 3.47 -3.69 19.56
CA ASP A 198 3.58 -2.29 19.06
C ASP A 198 4.68 -1.47 19.76
N VAL A 199 5.77 -2.14 20.19
CA VAL A 199 6.91 -1.49 20.84
C VAL A 199 8.12 -1.31 19.92
N GLY A 200 8.09 -1.87 18.73
CA GLY A 200 9.15 -1.76 17.73
C GLY A 200 9.01 -2.76 16.59
N GLN A 201 10.02 -2.79 15.71
CA GLN A 201 9.99 -3.61 14.48
C GLN A 201 11.30 -4.35 14.20
N THR A 202 12.28 -4.24 15.09
CA THR A 202 13.63 -4.77 14.87
C THR A 202 14.14 -5.50 16.09
N ALA A 203 14.73 -6.67 15.88
CA ALA A 203 15.50 -7.41 16.88
C ALA A 203 16.92 -7.64 16.36
N VAL A 204 17.90 -7.43 17.21
CA VAL A 204 19.30 -7.75 16.92
C VAL A 204 19.72 -8.91 17.83
N VAL A 205 20.23 -9.98 17.22
CA VAL A 205 20.63 -11.21 17.92
C VAL A 205 22.05 -11.58 17.53
N LYS A 206 22.82 -12.03 18.51
CA LYS A 206 24.17 -12.55 18.31
C LYS A 206 24.49 -13.57 19.40
N ASN A 207 24.92 -14.75 18.99
CA ASN A 207 25.34 -15.86 19.89
C ASN A 207 24.22 -16.20 20.88
N MET A 208 23.10 -16.63 20.37
CA MET A 208 21.94 -17.09 21.14
C MET A 208 22.30 -18.27 22.01
#